data_b93bd27fb108d8556b610c51a4f77594
#
_entry.id   b93bd27fb108d8556b610c51a4f77594
#
_cell.length_a   1.000
_cell.length_b   1.000
_cell.length_c   1.000
_cell.angle_alpha   90.00
_cell.angle_beta   90.00
_cell.angle_gamma   90.00
#
_symmetry.space_group_name_H-M   'P 1'
#
loop_
_entity.id
_entity.type
_entity.pdbx_description
1 polymer ?
#
loop_
_entity_poly.entity_id
_entity_poly.type
_entity_poly.pdbx_seq_one_letter_code
_entity_poly.pdbx_strand_id
1 'polypeptide(L)'
;VANNSAYGCLEGVSRDQVVKAATDAHAIEFIQKMPQGLDTEIGENGLKLSGGQRQRLALARAFLKNAPVLILDEATSALDNESERFIQLALDKVMKDRTTIVVAHRLSTIQSADVIIVMEEGRIVEQGTHSDLLKTGVAYKRLYDLQFNSQPVESRA
;
A
#
# COMPACT_ATOMS: atom_id res chain seq x y z
N VAL A 1 13.19 16.08 0.80
CA VAL A 1 11.86 15.44 0.71
C VAL A 1 11.13 15.90 -0.54
N ALA A 2 10.93 17.21 -0.74
CA ALA A 2 10.18 17.73 -1.88
C ALA A 2 10.73 17.23 -3.23
N ASN A 3 12.04 17.35 -3.47
CA ASN A 3 12.67 16.84 -4.68
C ASN A 3 12.52 15.33 -4.86
N ASN A 4 12.54 14.56 -3.78
CA ASN A 4 12.31 13.11 -3.83
C ASN A 4 10.84 12.79 -4.16
N SER A 5 9.89 13.55 -3.63
CA SER A 5 8.46 13.38 -3.93
C SER A 5 8.12 13.79 -5.37
N ALA A 6 8.85 14.75 -5.93
CA ALA A 6 8.71 15.21 -7.30
C ALA A 6 9.60 14.47 -8.32
N TYR A 7 10.37 13.45 -7.89
CA TYR A 7 11.30 12.73 -8.75
C TYR A 7 10.58 11.99 -9.90
N GLY A 8 11.08 12.20 -11.10
CA GLY A 8 10.84 11.30 -12.23
C GLY A 8 9.64 11.57 -13.12
N CYS A 9 9.02 12.74 -13.17
CA CYS A 9 8.02 13.17 -14.18
C CYS A 9 7.23 14.43 -13.74
N LEU A 10 7.66 15.10 -12.67
CA LEU A 10 6.86 16.12 -12.02
C LEU A 10 7.56 17.50 -12.14
N GLU A 11 8.15 17.79 -13.30
CA GLU A 11 8.57 19.14 -13.65
C GLU A 11 7.35 20.06 -13.60
N GLY A 12 7.42 21.12 -12.80
CA GLY A 12 6.33 22.09 -12.65
C GLY A 12 5.35 21.83 -11.51
N VAL A 13 5.56 20.82 -10.66
CA VAL A 13 4.73 20.61 -9.45
C VAL A 13 4.95 21.74 -8.45
N SER A 14 3.87 22.42 -8.06
CA SER A 14 3.93 23.46 -7.07
C SER A 14 4.19 22.90 -5.65
N ARG A 15 4.77 23.73 -4.78
CA ARG A 15 4.98 23.38 -3.37
C ARG A 15 3.66 23.01 -2.67
N ASP A 16 2.57 23.69 -3.02
CA ASP A 16 1.24 23.42 -2.45
C ASP A 16 0.72 22.04 -2.85
N GLN A 17 0.98 21.60 -4.09
CA GLN A 17 0.64 20.25 -4.54
C GLN A 17 1.45 19.19 -3.77
N VAL A 18 2.72 19.44 -3.48
CA VAL A 18 3.57 18.56 -2.66
C VAL A 18 3.03 18.48 -1.23
N VAL A 19 2.68 19.63 -0.63
CA VAL A 19 2.07 19.68 0.72
C VAL A 19 0.77 18.90 0.74
N LYS A 20 -0.11 19.10 -0.23
CA LYS A 20 -1.38 18.38 -0.33
C LYS A 20 -1.16 16.86 -0.43
N ALA A 21 -0.27 16.41 -1.30
CA ALA A 21 0.03 14.99 -1.47
C ALA A 21 0.66 14.38 -0.19
N ALA A 22 1.53 15.11 0.48
CA ALA A 22 2.11 14.70 1.76
C ALA A 22 1.05 14.61 2.87
N THR A 23 0.06 15.50 2.86
CA THR A 23 -1.08 15.48 3.78
C THR A 23 -1.97 14.28 3.49
N ASP A 24 -2.33 14.05 2.23
CA ASP A 24 -3.15 12.93 1.77
C ASP A 24 -2.51 11.56 2.09
N ALA A 25 -1.18 11.51 2.11
CA ALA A 25 -0.40 10.33 2.48
C ALA A 25 -0.09 10.24 3.99
N HIS A 26 -0.64 11.09 4.83
CA HIS A 26 -0.29 11.20 6.26
C HIS A 26 1.21 11.36 6.53
N ALA A 27 1.94 11.98 5.61
CA ALA A 27 3.38 12.20 5.72
C ALA A 27 3.73 13.57 6.30
N ILE A 28 2.82 14.55 6.21
CA ILE A 28 3.11 15.95 6.54
C ILE A 28 3.56 16.14 8.00
N GLU A 29 3.00 15.39 8.94
CA GLU A 29 3.28 15.51 10.37
C GLU A 29 4.75 15.19 10.70
N PHE A 30 5.27 14.09 10.17
CA PHE A 30 6.67 13.74 10.41
C PHE A 30 7.63 14.62 9.59
N ILE A 31 7.21 15.07 8.40
CA ILE A 31 8.00 15.99 7.58
C ILE A 31 8.20 17.33 8.30
N GLN A 32 7.14 17.87 8.93
CA GLN A 32 7.22 19.12 9.71
C GLN A 32 8.15 19.01 10.93
N LYS A 33 8.33 17.81 11.48
CA LYS A 33 9.27 17.57 12.59
C LYS A 33 10.73 17.44 12.14
N MET A 34 11.00 17.39 10.83
CA MET A 34 12.37 17.34 10.32
C MET A 34 13.04 18.71 10.37
N PRO A 35 14.37 18.79 10.51
CA PRO A 35 15.10 20.07 10.67
C PRO A 35 14.83 21.11 9.60
N GLN A 36 14.60 20.69 8.34
CA GLN A 36 14.31 21.56 7.20
C GLN A 36 12.94 21.24 6.57
N GLY A 37 12.07 20.55 7.29
CA GLY A 37 10.74 20.18 6.78
C GLY A 37 10.79 19.51 5.41
N LEU A 38 10.06 20.05 4.45
CA LEU A 38 10.02 19.56 3.06
C LEU A 38 11.37 19.61 2.36
N ASP A 39 12.27 20.49 2.75
CA ASP A 39 13.58 20.68 2.12
C ASP A 39 14.65 19.75 2.74
N THR A 40 14.31 18.98 3.75
CA THR A 40 15.21 18.01 4.39
C THR A 40 15.72 16.98 3.37
N GLU A 41 17.04 16.80 3.33
CA GLU A 41 17.68 15.73 2.56
C GLU A 41 17.56 14.40 3.30
N ILE A 42 16.87 13.44 2.68
CA ILE A 42 16.58 12.12 3.26
C ILE A 42 17.64 11.05 2.94
N GLY A 43 18.69 11.43 2.19
CA GLY A 43 19.77 10.53 1.77
C GLY A 43 19.33 9.54 0.68
N GLU A 44 20.29 8.76 0.19
CA GLU A 44 20.04 7.70 -0.78
C GLU A 44 19.11 6.65 -0.14
N ASN A 45 18.10 6.21 -0.91
CA ASN A 45 17.09 5.22 -0.50
C ASN A 45 16.34 5.55 0.80
N GLY A 46 16.39 6.81 1.29
CA GLY A 46 15.69 7.22 2.50
C GLY A 46 16.22 6.55 3.77
N LEU A 47 17.53 6.28 3.87
CA LEU A 47 18.18 5.62 5.00
C LEU A 47 17.90 6.30 6.37
N LYS A 48 17.56 7.59 6.37
CA LYS A 48 17.21 8.36 7.56
C LYS A 48 15.73 8.22 7.99
N LEU A 49 14.92 7.41 7.28
CA LEU A 49 13.50 7.26 7.51
C LEU A 49 13.16 5.87 8.05
N SER A 50 12.12 5.78 8.88
CA SER A 50 11.53 4.49 9.25
C SER A 50 10.85 3.83 8.04
N GLY A 51 10.55 2.52 8.12
CA GLY A 51 9.81 1.81 7.08
C GLY A 51 8.48 2.48 6.73
N GLY A 52 7.68 2.82 7.75
CA GLY A 52 6.40 3.50 7.58
C GLY A 52 6.52 4.91 7.00
N GLN A 53 7.57 5.66 7.35
CA GLN A 53 7.83 6.97 6.76
C GLN A 53 8.19 6.86 5.27
N ARG A 54 9.02 5.89 4.89
CA ARG A 54 9.34 5.62 3.47
C ARG A 54 8.09 5.29 2.67
N GLN A 55 7.23 4.41 3.21
CA GLN A 55 6.01 3.99 2.54
C GLN A 55 5.01 5.15 2.37
N ARG A 56 4.83 5.99 3.39
CA ARG A 56 3.98 7.20 3.28
C ARG A 56 4.52 8.19 2.24
N LEU A 57 5.84 8.34 2.10
CA LEU A 57 6.42 9.14 1.00
C LEU A 57 6.20 8.50 -0.38
N ALA A 58 6.23 7.18 -0.48
CA ALA A 58 5.91 6.48 -1.73
C ALA A 58 4.44 6.73 -2.13
N LEU A 59 3.51 6.70 -1.16
CA LEU A 59 2.11 7.06 -1.39
C LEU A 59 1.94 8.53 -1.79
N ALA A 60 2.66 9.46 -1.16
CA ALA A 60 2.65 10.87 -1.57
C ALA A 60 3.06 11.04 -3.05
N ARG A 61 4.05 10.28 -3.52
CA ARG A 61 4.41 10.25 -4.96
C ARG A 61 3.29 9.72 -5.83
N ALA A 62 2.58 8.68 -5.39
CA ALA A 62 1.43 8.13 -6.12
C ALA A 62 0.27 9.14 -6.21
N PHE A 63 0.01 9.92 -5.15
CA PHE A 63 -0.95 11.02 -5.18
C PHE A 63 -0.55 12.10 -6.17
N LEU A 64 0.72 12.53 -6.16
CA LEU A 64 1.23 13.55 -7.09
C LEU A 64 1.15 13.08 -8.54
N LYS A 65 1.55 11.84 -8.82
CA LYS A 65 1.55 11.29 -10.18
C LYS A 65 0.14 11.13 -10.74
N ASN A 66 -0.84 10.91 -9.90
CA ASN A 66 -2.27 10.78 -10.23
C ASN A 66 -2.53 9.87 -11.44
N ALA A 67 -1.81 8.76 -11.56
CA ALA A 67 -1.95 7.82 -12.67
C ALA A 67 -3.32 7.09 -12.61
N PRO A 68 -3.98 6.81 -13.75
CA PRO A 68 -5.27 6.10 -13.78
C PRO A 68 -5.16 4.62 -13.38
N VAL A 69 -3.97 4.03 -13.50
CA VAL A 69 -3.68 2.67 -13.09
C VAL A 69 -2.62 2.70 -11.98
N LEU A 70 -2.91 2.01 -10.90
CA LEU A 70 -2.03 1.87 -9.74
C LEU A 70 -1.65 0.40 -9.56
N ILE A 71 -0.37 0.13 -9.37
CA ILE A 71 0.13 -1.21 -9.01
C ILE A 71 0.74 -1.11 -7.62
N LEU A 72 0.21 -1.91 -6.69
CA LEU A 72 0.66 -2.00 -5.32
C LEU A 72 1.25 -3.37 -5.07
N ASP A 73 2.52 -3.39 -4.66
CA ASP A 73 3.17 -4.57 -4.11
C ASP A 73 3.20 -4.39 -2.59
N GLU A 74 2.36 -5.14 -1.90
CA GLU A 74 2.07 -4.96 -0.47
C GLU A 74 3.18 -5.55 0.41
N ALA A 75 4.32 -4.88 0.46
CA ALA A 75 5.39 -5.20 1.40
C ALA A 75 5.15 -4.50 2.75
N THR A 76 4.24 -5.01 3.58
CA THR A 76 3.89 -4.41 4.89
C THR A 76 4.45 -5.17 6.10
N SER A 77 5.45 -6.02 5.92
CA SER A 77 6.10 -6.71 7.01
C SER A 77 6.86 -5.73 7.92
N ALA A 78 6.55 -5.75 9.23
CA ALA A 78 7.24 -5.05 10.31
C ALA A 78 6.99 -3.52 10.43
N LEU A 79 5.75 -3.08 10.31
CA LEU A 79 5.35 -1.71 10.70
C LEU A 79 4.74 -1.72 12.10
N ASP A 80 4.90 -0.61 12.82
CA ASP A 80 4.13 -0.36 14.04
C ASP A 80 2.65 -0.11 13.70
N ASN A 81 1.76 -0.40 14.64
CA ASN A 81 0.31 -0.33 14.45
C ASN A 81 -0.17 1.08 14.03
N GLU A 82 0.49 2.13 14.48
CA GLU A 82 0.12 3.51 14.13
C GLU A 82 0.47 3.81 12.68
N SER A 83 1.70 3.49 12.27
CA SER A 83 2.14 3.63 10.88
C SER A 83 1.27 2.81 9.91
N GLU A 84 0.90 1.59 10.31
CA GLU A 84 0.03 0.72 9.54
C GLU A 84 -1.34 1.36 9.28
N ARG A 85 -1.97 1.92 10.32
CA ARG A 85 -3.24 2.60 10.21
C ARG A 85 -3.19 3.78 9.24
N PHE A 86 -2.16 4.64 9.34
CA PHE A 86 -2.03 5.79 8.45
C PHE A 86 -1.79 5.36 6.99
N ILE A 87 -1.02 4.30 6.78
CA ILE A 87 -0.79 3.75 5.45
C ILE A 87 -2.09 3.19 4.86
N GLN A 88 -2.89 2.47 5.65
CA GLN A 88 -4.18 1.95 5.17
C GLN A 88 -5.13 3.07 4.75
N LEU A 89 -5.28 4.12 5.57
CA LEU A 89 -6.09 5.28 5.23
C LEU A 89 -5.62 5.97 3.94
N ALA A 90 -4.30 6.08 3.75
CA ALA A 90 -3.74 6.65 2.54
C ALA A 90 -3.95 5.74 1.31
N LEU A 91 -3.85 4.41 1.47
CA LEU A 91 -4.14 3.43 0.43
C LEU A 91 -5.59 3.52 -0.02
N ASP A 92 -6.55 3.48 0.90
CA ASP A 92 -7.98 3.58 0.59
C ASP A 92 -8.29 4.86 -0.20
N LYS A 93 -7.60 5.96 0.13
CA LYS A 93 -7.75 7.24 -0.57
C LYS A 93 -7.09 7.24 -1.95
N VAL A 94 -5.89 6.68 -2.09
CA VAL A 94 -5.16 6.68 -3.37
C VAL A 94 -5.76 5.71 -4.37
N MET A 95 -6.40 4.63 -3.94
CA MET A 95 -7.08 3.66 -4.79
C MET A 95 -8.41 4.16 -5.35
N LYS A 96 -9.04 5.12 -4.67
CA LYS A 96 -10.37 5.62 -5.07
C LYS A 96 -10.36 6.17 -6.50
N ASP A 97 -11.38 5.81 -7.28
CA ASP A 97 -11.59 6.23 -8.67
C ASP A 97 -10.44 5.82 -9.63
N ARG A 98 -9.75 4.70 -9.34
CA ARG A 98 -8.64 4.17 -10.15
C ARG A 98 -8.74 2.67 -10.34
N THR A 99 -8.19 2.20 -11.45
CA THR A 99 -7.91 0.76 -11.58
C THR A 99 -6.69 0.41 -10.74
N THR A 100 -6.87 -0.44 -9.75
CA THR A 100 -5.77 -0.82 -8.85
C THR A 100 -5.51 -2.32 -8.95
N ILE A 101 -4.25 -2.68 -9.18
CA ILE A 101 -3.75 -4.06 -9.14
C ILE A 101 -2.95 -4.19 -7.85
N VAL A 102 -3.32 -5.13 -6.99
CA VAL A 102 -2.66 -5.34 -5.69
C VAL A 102 -2.12 -6.75 -5.60
N VAL A 103 -0.84 -6.91 -5.28
CA VAL A 103 -0.30 -8.18 -4.81
C VAL A 103 -0.60 -8.24 -3.31
N ALA A 104 -1.67 -8.95 -2.95
CA ALA A 104 -2.24 -8.87 -1.61
C ALA A 104 -1.69 -9.96 -0.69
N HIS A 105 -1.30 -9.53 0.52
CA HIS A 105 -0.93 -10.39 1.64
C HIS A 105 -1.87 -10.20 2.85
N ARG A 106 -2.87 -9.33 2.74
CA ARG A 106 -3.86 -9.05 3.79
C ARG A 106 -5.23 -9.53 3.39
N LEU A 107 -5.91 -10.18 4.34
CA LEU A 107 -7.27 -10.67 4.13
C LEU A 107 -8.25 -9.57 3.76
N SER A 108 -8.17 -8.40 4.42
CA SER A 108 -9.04 -7.26 4.15
C SER A 108 -8.93 -6.77 2.71
N THR A 109 -7.72 -6.68 2.17
CA THR A 109 -7.48 -6.28 0.78
C THR A 109 -8.08 -7.30 -0.20
N ILE A 110 -7.91 -8.61 0.09
CA ILE A 110 -8.47 -9.68 -0.74
C ILE A 110 -9.99 -9.66 -0.72
N GLN A 111 -10.60 -9.50 0.46
CA GLN A 111 -12.06 -9.51 0.62
C GLN A 111 -12.75 -8.33 -0.04
N SER A 112 -12.09 -7.17 -0.12
CA SER A 112 -12.63 -5.94 -0.71
C SER A 112 -12.35 -5.79 -2.22
N ALA A 113 -11.59 -6.71 -2.82
CA ALA A 113 -11.28 -6.66 -4.24
C ALA A 113 -12.52 -7.00 -5.09
N ASP A 114 -12.72 -6.22 -6.16
CA ASP A 114 -13.79 -6.49 -7.14
C ASP A 114 -13.55 -7.81 -7.89
N VAL A 115 -12.30 -8.11 -8.19
CA VAL A 115 -11.86 -9.35 -8.85
C VAL A 115 -10.56 -9.84 -8.21
N ILE A 116 -10.53 -11.10 -7.85
CA ILE A 116 -9.34 -11.81 -7.39
C ILE A 116 -8.85 -12.69 -8.53
N ILE A 117 -7.55 -12.65 -8.80
CA ILE A 117 -6.88 -13.50 -9.77
C ILE A 117 -5.92 -14.42 -9.00
N VAL A 118 -6.12 -15.73 -9.11
CA VAL A 118 -5.22 -16.74 -8.54
C VAL A 118 -4.27 -17.23 -9.62
N MET A 119 -2.98 -17.20 -9.30
CA MET A 119 -1.93 -17.61 -10.24
C MET A 119 -1.14 -18.78 -9.66
N GLU A 120 -0.90 -19.80 -10.49
CA GLU A 120 0.02 -20.89 -10.21
C GLU A 120 0.95 -21.10 -11.42
N GLU A 121 2.23 -21.26 -11.19
CA GLU A 121 3.25 -21.47 -12.24
C GLU A 121 3.18 -20.46 -13.40
N GLY A 122 2.88 -19.19 -13.09
CA GLY A 122 2.80 -18.11 -14.08
C GLY A 122 1.51 -18.12 -14.92
N ARG A 123 0.50 -18.93 -14.56
CA ARG A 123 -0.79 -19.01 -15.25
C ARG A 123 -1.93 -18.62 -14.31
N ILE A 124 -2.95 -18.00 -14.87
CA ILE A 124 -4.20 -17.75 -14.16
C ILE A 124 -4.96 -19.08 -14.08
N VAL A 125 -5.21 -19.56 -12.86
CA VAL A 125 -5.93 -20.81 -12.60
C VAL A 125 -7.37 -20.57 -12.15
N GLU A 126 -7.61 -19.48 -11.41
CA GLU A 126 -8.95 -19.08 -10.95
C GLU A 126 -9.09 -17.56 -10.99
N GLN A 127 -10.34 -17.09 -11.21
CA GLN A 127 -10.68 -15.69 -11.06
C GLN A 127 -12.13 -15.54 -10.58
N GLY A 128 -12.42 -14.51 -9.79
CA GLY A 128 -13.76 -14.23 -9.30
C GLY A 128 -13.77 -13.33 -8.09
N THR A 129 -14.92 -13.18 -7.44
CA THR A 129 -15.02 -12.49 -6.16
C THR A 129 -14.58 -13.39 -5.01
N HIS A 130 -14.26 -12.80 -3.87
CA HIS A 130 -13.97 -13.55 -2.64
C HIS A 130 -15.05 -14.61 -2.32
N SER A 131 -16.31 -14.19 -2.39
CA SER A 131 -17.46 -15.05 -2.06
C SER A 131 -17.60 -16.23 -3.01
N ASP A 132 -17.36 -16.03 -4.30
CA ASP A 132 -17.47 -17.06 -5.32
C ASP A 132 -16.31 -18.05 -5.20
N LEU A 133 -15.10 -17.55 -5.05
CA LEU A 133 -13.90 -18.38 -4.94
C LEU A 133 -13.85 -19.20 -3.64
N LEU A 134 -14.44 -18.73 -2.55
CA LEU A 134 -14.61 -19.55 -1.35
C LEU A 134 -15.57 -20.72 -1.55
N LYS A 135 -16.59 -20.58 -2.43
CA LYS A 135 -17.57 -21.63 -2.68
C LYS A 135 -17.11 -22.64 -3.72
N THR A 136 -16.50 -22.15 -4.80
CA THR A 136 -16.22 -22.94 -6.00
C THR A 136 -14.73 -23.12 -6.29
N GLY A 137 -13.88 -22.24 -5.77
CA GLY A 137 -12.43 -22.28 -6.02
C GLY A 137 -11.74 -23.38 -5.19
N VAL A 138 -10.76 -24.03 -5.77
CA VAL A 138 -9.92 -25.04 -5.13
C VAL A 138 -8.59 -24.45 -4.70
N ALA A 139 -7.90 -23.78 -5.62
CA ALA A 139 -6.61 -23.14 -5.37
C ALA A 139 -6.76 -21.95 -4.40
N TYR A 140 -7.74 -21.08 -4.63
CA TYR A 140 -8.03 -19.97 -3.75
C TYR A 140 -8.33 -20.41 -2.32
N LYS A 141 -9.24 -21.38 -2.16
CA LYS A 141 -9.64 -21.88 -0.86
C LYS A 141 -8.45 -22.49 -0.09
N ARG A 142 -7.61 -23.26 -0.78
CA ARG A 142 -6.38 -23.79 -0.20
C ARG A 142 -5.43 -22.70 0.30
N LEU A 143 -5.20 -21.66 -0.50
CA LEU A 143 -4.34 -20.52 -0.13
C LEU A 143 -4.95 -19.74 1.05
N TYR A 144 -6.26 -19.51 0.99
CA TYR A 144 -7.00 -18.85 2.05
C TYR A 144 -6.89 -19.59 3.39
N ASP A 145 -7.13 -20.91 3.39
CA ASP A 145 -7.04 -21.74 4.59
C ASP A 145 -5.61 -21.79 5.16
N LEU A 146 -4.61 -21.89 4.32
CA LEU A 146 -3.20 -21.88 4.74
C LEU A 146 -2.79 -20.54 5.35
N GLN A 147 -3.25 -19.42 4.83
CA GLN A 147 -2.77 -18.10 5.22
C GLN A 147 -3.57 -17.48 6.37
N PHE A 148 -4.86 -17.79 6.46
CA PHE A 148 -5.77 -17.09 7.38
C PHE A 148 -6.50 -18.01 8.38
N ASN A 149 -6.64 -19.30 8.10
CA ASN A 149 -7.31 -20.26 9.00
C ASN A 149 -6.33 -21.15 9.78
N SER A 150 -5.03 -21.10 9.48
CA SER A 150 -3.98 -21.87 10.17
C SER A 150 -3.52 -21.21 11.48
N GLN A 151 -4.42 -20.57 12.26
CA GLN A 151 -4.09 -20.26 13.64
C GLN A 151 -4.23 -21.55 14.46
N PRO A 152 -3.21 -21.94 15.25
CA PRO A 152 -3.34 -23.08 16.13
C PRO A 152 -4.49 -22.81 17.12
N VAL A 153 -5.43 -23.75 17.19
CA VAL A 153 -6.41 -23.79 18.26
C VAL A 153 -5.60 -23.94 19.55
N GLU A 154 -5.42 -22.86 20.30
CA GLU A 154 -4.95 -22.97 21.69
C GLU A 154 -5.93 -23.87 22.40
N SER A 155 -5.47 -25.07 22.66
CA SER A 155 -6.15 -26.03 23.52
C SER A 155 -6.38 -25.38 24.88
N ARG A 156 -7.64 -25.00 25.14
CA ARG A 156 -8.08 -24.70 26.49
C ARG A 156 -8.01 -26.03 27.27
N ALA A 157 -6.96 -26.17 28.08
CA ALA A 157 -6.92 -27.10 29.20
C ALA A 157 -7.37 -26.37 30.46
#